data_c7ba1485fd1c34b62a238933ca5a8f76
#
_entry.id   c7ba1485fd1c34b62a238933ca5a8f76
#
_cell.length_a   1.000
_cell.length_b   1.000
_cell.length_c   1.000
_cell.angle_alpha   90.00
_cell.angle_beta   90.00
_cell.angle_gamma   90.00
#
_symmetry.space_group_name_H-M   'P 1'
#
loop_
_entity.id
_entity.type
_entity.pdbx_description
1 polymer ?
#
loop_
_entity_poly.entity_id
_entity_poly.type
_entity_poly.pdbx_seq_one_letter_code
_entity_poly.pdbx_strand_id
1 'polypeptide(L)'
;DSMQIYKQMDIGTAKVTEEEKEGIIHHCVDILNPDETYSVHDFQQTVRKKITEITQRGHVPIIVGGTGLYIKAALNDYQFDEMENDHHAINEKYKDYTNEQLHDHLKSIDEESAKILHFNNRRRVLRAIEIYETTGKRKSEMLEEQEHICLYDAYFVGLTLPRDVLYERINKRVDVMMENGLKEEMERLYSQGLTRNHQSMKAIGYKEWFDYYDHQIDLNDVLELIKKHSRQYAKRQYTWFKNQFDVHWYDVNLENFEQTIEQVTDDIEKILKV
;
A
#
# COMPACT_ATOMS: atom_id res chain seq x y z
N ASP A 1 1.61 -0.61 8.05
CA ASP A 1 1.19 -1.35 6.85
C ASP A 1 -0.27 -1.05 6.50
N SER A 2 -0.60 -0.92 5.21
CA SER A 2 -1.94 -0.53 4.76
C SER A 2 -3.00 -1.64 4.89
N MET A 3 -2.63 -2.86 5.23
CA MET A 3 -3.55 -3.99 5.41
C MET A 3 -3.64 -4.46 6.87
N GLN A 4 -2.65 -4.15 7.70
CA GLN A 4 -2.70 -4.42 9.14
C GLN A 4 -3.72 -3.57 9.90
N ILE A 5 -4.36 -2.61 9.22
CA ILE A 5 -5.48 -1.83 9.76
C ILE A 5 -6.72 -2.67 10.01
N TYR A 6 -6.87 -3.79 9.30
CA TYR A 6 -8.05 -4.64 9.37
C TYR A 6 -7.91 -5.68 10.49
N LYS A 7 -8.90 -5.75 11.36
CA LYS A 7 -9.02 -6.79 12.37
C LYS A 7 -9.14 -8.17 11.72
N GLN A 8 -8.69 -9.22 12.42
CA GLN A 8 -8.80 -10.62 11.99
C GLN A 8 -7.96 -10.98 10.73
N MET A 9 -7.25 -10.06 10.15
CA MET A 9 -6.32 -10.28 9.04
C MET A 9 -4.89 -10.26 9.60
N ASP A 10 -4.50 -11.32 10.27
CA ASP A 10 -3.29 -11.35 11.10
C ASP A 10 -2.13 -12.06 10.39
N ILE A 11 -2.38 -13.27 9.92
CA ILE A 11 -1.37 -14.13 9.32
C ILE A 11 -0.99 -13.63 7.93
N GLY A 12 -1.97 -13.43 7.04
CA GLY A 12 -1.72 -13.01 5.66
C GLY A 12 -1.14 -11.60 5.53
N THR A 13 -1.33 -10.74 6.53
CA THR A 13 -0.69 -9.41 6.60
C THR A 13 0.63 -9.42 7.35
N ALA A 14 1.01 -10.55 7.96
CA ALA A 14 2.11 -10.65 8.93
C ALA A 14 2.01 -9.54 9.98
N LYS A 15 0.85 -9.44 10.61
CA LYS A 15 0.58 -8.42 11.63
C LYS A 15 1.52 -8.57 12.80
N VAL A 16 2.03 -7.44 13.29
CA VAL A 16 2.89 -7.42 14.46
C VAL A 16 2.13 -7.94 15.69
N THR A 17 2.71 -8.90 16.40
CA THR A 17 2.15 -9.47 17.64
C THR A 17 2.43 -8.55 18.82
N GLU A 18 1.72 -8.75 19.93
CA GLU A 18 1.98 -8.00 21.17
C GLU A 18 3.40 -8.20 21.70
N GLU A 19 3.96 -9.40 21.52
CA GLU A 19 5.35 -9.70 21.89
C GLU A 19 6.34 -8.93 21.02
N GLU A 20 6.14 -8.90 19.70
CA GLU A 20 6.99 -8.17 18.76
C GLU A 20 6.90 -6.64 18.91
N LYS A 21 5.83 -6.13 19.49
CA LYS A 21 5.71 -4.68 19.78
C LYS A 21 6.65 -4.20 20.88
N GLU A 22 7.14 -5.09 21.74
CA GLU A 22 8.09 -4.78 22.84
C GLU A 22 7.65 -3.55 23.68
N GLY A 23 6.35 -3.37 23.88
CA GLY A 23 5.78 -2.24 24.62
C GLY A 23 5.72 -0.92 23.85
N ILE A 24 6.14 -0.87 22.60
CA ILE A 24 6.02 0.31 21.74
C ILE A 24 4.60 0.40 21.20
N ILE A 25 4.00 1.57 21.28
CA ILE A 25 2.64 1.80 20.80
C ILE A 25 2.63 1.82 19.27
N HIS A 26 1.94 0.85 18.67
CA HIS A 26 1.68 0.78 17.24
C HIS A 26 0.30 1.36 16.93
N HIS A 27 0.28 2.41 16.11
CA HIS A 27 -0.95 3.04 15.62
C HIS A 27 -1.35 2.48 14.26
N CYS A 28 -2.62 2.60 13.88
CA CYS A 28 -3.16 2.11 12.61
C CYS A 28 -3.03 0.58 12.43
N VAL A 29 -3.15 -0.16 13.53
CA VAL A 29 -3.26 -1.62 13.56
C VAL A 29 -4.62 -1.95 14.18
N ASP A 30 -5.38 -2.88 13.61
CA ASP A 30 -6.70 -3.35 14.09
C ASP A 30 -7.75 -2.25 14.33
N ILE A 31 -7.78 -1.24 13.47
CA ILE A 31 -8.69 -0.11 13.62
C ILE A 31 -10.03 -0.27 12.88
N LEU A 32 -10.12 -1.19 11.91
CA LEU A 32 -11.29 -1.40 11.06
C LEU A 32 -11.70 -2.86 10.98
N ASN A 33 -12.99 -3.11 10.72
CA ASN A 33 -13.44 -4.44 10.34
C ASN A 33 -13.14 -4.72 8.86
N PRO A 34 -13.02 -5.99 8.44
CA PRO A 34 -12.64 -6.33 7.07
C PRO A 34 -13.64 -5.92 5.98
N ASP A 35 -14.88 -5.63 6.32
CA ASP A 35 -15.94 -5.15 5.42
C ASP A 35 -15.94 -3.62 5.25
N GLU A 36 -15.19 -2.89 6.09
CA GLU A 36 -15.08 -1.43 6.01
C GLU A 36 -14.07 -0.99 4.94
N THR A 37 -14.22 0.24 4.46
CA THR A 37 -13.30 0.85 3.51
C THR A 37 -12.40 1.87 4.18
N TYR A 38 -11.20 2.03 3.65
CA TYR A 38 -10.23 3.02 4.13
C TYR A 38 -9.50 3.66 2.96
N SER A 39 -9.68 4.94 2.80
CA SER A 39 -9.08 5.68 1.70
C SER A 39 -7.67 6.17 2.04
N VAL A 40 -6.93 6.61 1.01
CA VAL A 40 -5.65 7.31 1.19
C VAL A 40 -5.85 8.61 1.97
N HIS A 41 -7.00 9.28 1.80
CA HIS A 41 -7.36 10.49 2.53
C HIS A 41 -7.54 10.19 4.03
N ASP A 42 -8.29 9.13 4.40
CA ASP A 42 -8.46 8.72 5.80
C ASP A 42 -7.11 8.42 6.45
N PHE A 43 -6.24 7.73 5.71
CA PHE A 43 -4.87 7.46 6.17
C PHE A 43 -4.09 8.75 6.41
N GLN A 44 -4.12 9.70 5.46
CA GLN A 44 -3.43 10.99 5.58
C GLN A 44 -3.86 11.73 6.85
N GLN A 45 -5.17 11.87 7.06
CA GLN A 45 -5.72 12.56 8.23
C GLN A 45 -5.32 11.87 9.53
N THR A 46 -5.47 10.54 9.58
CA THR A 46 -5.12 9.74 10.75
C THR A 46 -3.64 9.86 11.09
N VAL A 47 -2.75 9.69 10.11
CA VAL A 47 -1.31 9.69 10.35
C VAL A 47 -0.81 11.09 10.72
N ARG A 48 -1.26 12.14 10.06
CA ARG A 48 -0.88 13.52 10.41
C ARG A 48 -1.28 13.88 11.84
N LYS A 49 -2.47 13.45 12.26
CA LYS A 49 -2.91 13.60 13.65
C LYS A 49 -1.98 12.83 14.60
N LYS A 50 -1.60 11.59 14.26
CA LYS A 50 -0.68 10.79 15.10
C LYS A 50 0.72 11.37 15.15
N ILE A 51 1.26 11.87 14.05
CA ILE A 51 2.54 12.60 14.04
C ILE A 51 2.50 13.74 15.06
N THR A 52 1.45 14.57 14.99
CA THR A 52 1.28 15.70 15.92
C THR A 52 1.20 15.23 17.38
N GLU A 53 0.37 14.23 17.68
CA GLU A 53 0.18 13.69 19.03
C GLU A 53 1.48 13.10 19.62
N ILE A 54 2.27 12.39 18.80
CA ILE A 54 3.54 11.78 19.22
C ILE A 54 4.59 12.86 19.48
N THR A 55 4.71 13.83 18.57
CA THR A 55 5.66 14.94 18.72
C THR A 55 5.35 15.80 19.93
N GLN A 56 4.07 16.09 20.20
CA GLN A 56 3.66 16.83 21.40
C GLN A 56 4.00 16.13 22.73
N ARG A 57 4.16 14.81 22.70
CA ARG A 57 4.63 14.04 23.85
C ARG A 57 6.17 13.99 23.97
N GLY A 58 6.88 14.66 23.07
CA GLY A 58 8.34 14.69 23.05
C GLY A 58 8.97 13.43 22.42
N HIS A 59 8.22 12.66 21.63
CA HIS A 59 8.73 11.48 20.94
C HIS A 59 8.87 11.72 19.44
N VAL A 60 9.76 10.94 18.80
CA VAL A 60 9.93 10.94 17.35
C VAL A 60 8.92 9.95 16.74
N PRO A 61 8.02 10.40 15.85
CA PRO A 61 7.12 9.49 15.15
C PRO A 61 7.87 8.68 14.09
N ILE A 62 7.66 7.36 14.08
CA ILE A 62 8.24 6.45 13.10
C ILE A 62 7.11 5.88 12.25
N ILE A 63 7.19 6.01 10.91
CA ILE A 63 6.25 5.41 9.96
C ILE A 63 6.89 4.17 9.36
N VAL A 64 6.31 3.01 9.59
CA VAL A 64 6.78 1.71 9.07
C VAL A 64 5.80 1.17 8.05
N GLY A 65 6.28 0.89 6.83
CA GLY A 65 5.42 0.32 5.80
C GLY A 65 6.00 0.39 4.40
N GLY A 66 5.27 -0.16 3.45
CA GLY A 66 5.71 -0.28 2.05
C GLY A 66 4.70 0.27 1.03
N THR A 67 3.62 0.90 1.45
CA THR A 67 2.64 1.52 0.55
C THR A 67 3.03 2.96 0.26
N GLY A 68 3.90 3.13 -0.73
CA GLY A 68 4.53 4.40 -1.04
C GLY A 68 3.57 5.56 -1.26
N LEU A 69 2.44 5.34 -1.97
CA LEU A 69 1.43 6.38 -2.15
C LEU A 69 0.86 6.89 -0.82
N TYR A 70 0.66 5.99 0.16
CA TYR A 70 0.14 6.37 1.48
C TYR A 70 1.16 7.24 2.23
N ILE A 71 2.43 6.84 2.20
CA ILE A 71 3.51 7.61 2.82
C ILE A 71 3.63 8.98 2.16
N LYS A 72 3.63 9.04 0.82
CA LYS A 72 3.68 10.30 0.07
C LYS A 72 2.48 11.21 0.42
N ALA A 73 1.28 10.66 0.44
CA ALA A 73 0.08 11.41 0.80
C ALA A 73 0.12 11.94 2.23
N ALA A 74 0.66 11.19 3.19
CA ALA A 74 0.77 11.61 4.58
C ALA A 74 1.80 12.72 4.78
N LEU A 75 2.96 12.61 4.14
CA LEU A 75 4.12 13.47 4.41
C LEU A 75 4.21 14.70 3.50
N ASN A 76 3.66 14.64 2.30
CA ASN A 76 3.70 15.77 1.37
C ASN A 76 2.40 16.60 1.43
N ASP A 77 2.42 17.76 0.80
CA ASP A 77 1.28 18.68 0.61
C ASP A 77 0.16 18.13 -0.27
N TYR A 78 0.07 16.79 -0.36
CA TYR A 78 -0.90 16.08 -1.21
C TYR A 78 -2.34 16.48 -0.85
N GLN A 79 -3.03 17.09 -1.81
CA GLN A 79 -4.43 17.48 -1.66
C GLN A 79 -5.33 16.41 -2.29
N PHE A 80 -6.38 16.08 -1.57
CA PHE A 80 -7.46 15.26 -2.11
C PHE A 80 -8.65 16.17 -2.36
N ASP A 81 -9.33 15.97 -3.48
CA ASP A 81 -10.61 16.61 -3.67
C ASP A 81 -11.60 16.06 -2.63
N GLU A 82 -12.25 16.97 -1.91
CA GLU A 82 -13.27 16.64 -0.88
C GLU A 82 -14.56 16.04 -1.47
N MET A 83 -14.60 15.81 -2.79
CA MET A 83 -15.79 15.31 -3.45
C MET A 83 -15.99 13.81 -3.17
N GLU A 84 -17.19 13.45 -2.77
CA GLU A 84 -17.64 12.06 -2.75
C GLU A 84 -17.50 11.47 -4.16
N ASN A 85 -16.49 10.62 -4.33
CA ASN A 85 -16.26 9.93 -5.59
C ASN A 85 -17.18 8.73 -5.68
N ASP A 86 -18.22 8.83 -6.51
CA ASP A 86 -19.05 7.69 -6.84
C ASP A 86 -18.39 6.81 -7.91
N HIS A 87 -17.38 6.05 -7.46
CA HIS A 87 -16.70 5.09 -8.34
C HIS A 87 -17.64 4.06 -8.96
N HIS A 88 -18.83 3.85 -8.40
CA HIS A 88 -19.82 2.94 -8.95
C HIS A 88 -20.49 3.57 -10.18
N ALA A 89 -20.91 4.82 -10.08
CA ALA A 89 -21.56 5.53 -11.17
C ALA A 89 -20.67 5.63 -12.42
N ILE A 90 -19.39 5.98 -12.26
CA ILE A 90 -18.47 6.06 -13.39
C ILE A 90 -18.19 4.69 -14.04
N ASN A 91 -18.08 3.63 -13.24
CA ASN A 91 -17.90 2.27 -13.76
C ASN A 91 -19.12 1.81 -14.54
N GLU A 92 -20.35 2.06 -14.05
CA GLU A 92 -21.59 1.73 -14.75
C GLU A 92 -21.75 2.52 -16.05
N LYS A 93 -21.44 3.84 -16.01
CA LYS A 93 -21.52 4.71 -17.19
C LYS A 93 -20.67 4.21 -18.35
N TYR A 94 -19.49 3.68 -18.05
CA TYR A 94 -18.50 3.26 -19.05
C TYR A 94 -18.33 1.74 -19.14
N LYS A 95 -19.24 0.94 -18.58
CA LYS A 95 -19.08 -0.53 -18.51
C LYS A 95 -18.91 -1.18 -19.89
N ASP A 96 -19.62 -0.68 -20.91
CA ASP A 96 -19.64 -1.24 -22.26
C ASP A 96 -18.51 -0.69 -23.17
N TYR A 97 -17.71 0.27 -22.66
CA TYR A 97 -16.57 0.82 -23.41
C TYR A 97 -15.39 -0.14 -23.36
N THR A 98 -14.75 -0.37 -24.51
CA THR A 98 -13.45 -1.05 -24.52
C THR A 98 -12.36 -0.17 -23.87
N ASN A 99 -11.22 -0.77 -23.57
CA ASN A 99 -10.09 -0.01 -23.00
C ASN A 99 -9.58 1.06 -23.96
N GLU A 100 -9.58 0.77 -25.26
CA GLU A 100 -9.19 1.70 -26.33
C GLU A 100 -10.16 2.87 -26.40
N GLN A 101 -11.48 2.60 -26.41
CA GLN A 101 -12.50 3.65 -26.43
C GLN A 101 -12.41 4.58 -25.22
N LEU A 102 -12.16 4.02 -24.03
CA LEU A 102 -11.93 4.80 -22.82
C LEU A 102 -10.68 5.68 -22.92
N HIS A 103 -9.62 5.12 -23.47
CA HIS A 103 -8.37 5.85 -23.62
C HIS A 103 -8.48 6.97 -24.67
N ASP A 104 -9.19 6.73 -25.76
CA ASP A 104 -9.49 7.77 -26.77
C ASP A 104 -10.37 8.88 -26.19
N HIS A 105 -11.35 8.51 -25.34
CA HIS A 105 -12.13 9.49 -24.61
C HIS A 105 -11.26 10.31 -23.65
N LEU A 106 -10.39 9.65 -22.84
CA LEU A 106 -9.44 10.36 -21.99
C LEU A 106 -8.55 11.30 -22.81
N LYS A 107 -8.06 10.85 -23.96
CA LYS A 107 -7.21 11.68 -24.84
C LYS A 107 -7.93 12.94 -25.31
N SER A 108 -9.24 12.89 -25.53
CA SER A 108 -10.03 14.05 -25.95
C SER A 108 -10.22 15.10 -24.85
N ILE A 109 -10.11 14.71 -23.57
CA ILE A 109 -10.33 15.59 -22.41
C ILE A 109 -9.02 15.94 -21.69
N ASP A 110 -8.06 15.01 -21.62
CA ASP A 110 -6.77 15.17 -20.94
C ASP A 110 -5.68 14.40 -21.71
N GLU A 111 -5.15 15.02 -22.75
CA GLU A 111 -4.14 14.42 -23.62
C GLU A 111 -2.85 14.07 -22.86
N GLU A 112 -2.44 14.90 -21.89
CA GLU A 112 -1.22 14.67 -21.12
C GLU A 112 -1.36 13.43 -20.21
N SER A 113 -2.50 13.27 -19.55
CA SER A 113 -2.78 12.01 -18.82
C SER A 113 -2.83 10.80 -19.75
N ALA A 114 -3.38 10.93 -20.96
CA ALA A 114 -3.44 9.84 -21.93
C ALA A 114 -2.06 9.42 -22.44
N LYS A 115 -1.09 10.35 -22.58
CA LYS A 115 0.30 10.00 -22.93
C LYS A 115 1.01 9.14 -21.88
N ILE A 116 0.65 9.32 -20.63
CA ILE A 116 1.29 8.63 -19.48
C ILE A 116 0.58 7.33 -19.14
N LEU A 117 -0.76 7.29 -19.27
CA LEU A 117 -1.58 6.16 -18.87
C LEU A 117 -1.75 5.18 -20.03
N HIS A 118 -1.29 3.95 -19.85
CA HIS A 118 -1.52 2.90 -20.85
C HIS A 118 -3.01 2.50 -20.89
N PHE A 119 -3.58 2.28 -22.06
CA PHE A 119 -5.00 1.96 -22.26
C PHE A 119 -5.48 0.74 -21.47
N ASN A 120 -4.63 -0.27 -21.28
CA ASN A 120 -4.95 -1.45 -20.45
C ASN A 120 -5.06 -1.13 -18.94
N ASN A 121 -4.67 0.08 -18.53
CA ASN A 121 -4.83 0.49 -17.14
C ASN A 121 -6.21 1.13 -16.91
N ARG A 122 -7.27 0.37 -17.24
CA ARG A 122 -8.67 0.80 -17.21
C ARG A 122 -9.01 1.62 -15.96
N ARG A 123 -8.60 1.12 -14.78
CA ARG A 123 -8.90 1.79 -13.51
C ARG A 123 -8.31 3.21 -13.44
N ARG A 124 -7.07 3.40 -13.89
CA ARG A 124 -6.42 4.73 -13.88
C ARG A 124 -6.99 5.65 -14.96
N VAL A 125 -7.36 5.10 -16.11
CA VAL A 125 -8.02 5.84 -17.20
C VAL A 125 -9.39 6.32 -16.70
N LEU A 126 -10.23 5.43 -16.16
CA LEU A 126 -11.52 5.79 -15.58
C LEU A 126 -11.40 6.83 -14.48
N ARG A 127 -10.41 6.71 -13.60
CA ARG A 127 -10.20 7.70 -12.54
C ARG A 127 -9.86 9.09 -13.08
N ALA A 128 -9.08 9.18 -14.17
CA ALA A 128 -8.78 10.46 -14.80
C ALA A 128 -10.03 11.09 -15.45
N ILE A 129 -10.88 10.27 -16.08
CA ILE A 129 -12.15 10.70 -16.66
C ILE A 129 -13.11 11.16 -15.54
N GLU A 130 -13.23 10.39 -14.46
CA GLU A 130 -14.04 10.71 -13.29
C GLU A 130 -13.69 12.08 -12.68
N ILE A 131 -12.40 12.34 -12.48
CA ILE A 131 -11.91 13.63 -11.98
C ILE A 131 -12.41 14.76 -12.88
N TYR A 132 -12.23 14.63 -14.19
CA TYR A 132 -12.67 15.66 -15.12
C TYR A 132 -14.19 15.87 -15.12
N GLU A 133 -14.97 14.79 -15.13
CA GLU A 133 -16.43 14.88 -15.13
C GLU A 133 -16.99 15.46 -13.83
N THR A 134 -16.31 15.24 -12.73
CA THR A 134 -16.77 15.68 -11.40
C THR A 134 -16.32 17.11 -11.10
N THR A 135 -15.10 17.47 -11.47
CA THR A 135 -14.48 18.75 -11.08
C THR A 135 -14.38 19.76 -12.20
N GLY A 136 -14.48 19.32 -13.46
CA GLY A 136 -14.16 20.14 -14.63
C GLY A 136 -12.65 20.38 -14.84
N LYS A 137 -11.79 19.93 -13.94
CA LYS A 137 -10.33 20.04 -14.03
C LYS A 137 -9.70 18.78 -14.60
N ARG A 138 -8.65 18.93 -15.39
CA ARG A 138 -7.87 17.79 -15.87
C ARG A 138 -7.00 17.23 -14.74
N LYS A 139 -6.85 15.92 -14.72
CA LYS A 139 -5.95 15.27 -13.75
C LYS A 139 -4.50 15.75 -13.93
N SER A 140 -4.04 15.98 -15.17
CA SER A 140 -2.71 16.53 -15.45
C SER A 140 -2.51 17.90 -14.80
N GLU A 141 -3.48 18.82 -14.94
CA GLU A 141 -3.45 20.14 -14.33
C GLU A 141 -3.35 20.07 -12.80
N MET A 142 -4.16 19.21 -12.18
CA MET A 142 -4.15 19.01 -10.73
C MET A 142 -2.82 18.45 -10.22
N LEU A 143 -2.13 17.62 -11.02
CA LEU A 143 -0.82 17.10 -10.67
C LEU A 143 0.29 18.16 -10.83
N GLU A 144 0.16 19.06 -11.78
CA GLU A 144 1.09 20.18 -11.98
C GLU A 144 0.93 21.26 -10.90
N GLU A 145 -0.29 21.47 -10.38
CA GLU A 145 -0.57 22.40 -9.28
C GLU A 145 0.01 21.91 -7.94
N GLN A 146 0.36 20.62 -7.79
CA GLN A 146 0.93 20.07 -6.56
C GLN A 146 2.46 20.09 -6.62
N GLU A 147 3.08 20.90 -5.80
CA GLU A 147 4.55 21.00 -5.72
C GLU A 147 5.19 19.76 -5.06
N HIS A 148 4.39 18.88 -4.48
CA HIS A 148 4.84 17.67 -3.78
C HIS A 148 5.89 17.91 -2.69
N ILE A 149 5.79 19.07 -2.03
CA ILE A 149 6.69 19.45 -0.95
C ILE A 149 6.47 18.55 0.26
N CYS A 150 7.54 18.03 0.84
CA CYS A 150 7.47 17.33 2.13
C CYS A 150 7.19 18.34 3.25
N LEU A 151 6.12 18.12 4.02
CA LEU A 151 5.69 19.01 5.09
C LEU A 151 6.45 18.80 6.40
N TYR A 152 7.29 17.78 6.46
CA TYR A 152 8.00 17.35 7.65
C TYR A 152 9.50 17.25 7.36
N ASP A 153 10.32 17.46 8.37
CA ASP A 153 11.74 17.10 8.33
C ASP A 153 11.83 15.57 8.51
N ALA A 154 11.77 14.84 7.39
CA ALA A 154 11.63 13.38 7.37
C ALA A 154 12.89 12.70 6.87
N TYR A 155 13.40 11.74 7.65
CA TYR A 155 14.50 10.87 7.25
C TYR A 155 13.96 9.54 6.72
N PHE A 156 14.30 9.22 5.47
CA PHE A 156 13.79 8.01 4.80
C PHE A 156 14.82 6.89 4.88
N VAL A 157 14.51 5.86 5.64
CA VAL A 157 15.30 4.63 5.78
C VAL A 157 14.76 3.56 4.85
N GLY A 158 15.58 3.05 3.95
CA GLY A 158 15.28 1.90 3.11
C GLY A 158 16.15 0.71 3.47
N LEU A 159 15.53 -0.43 3.77
CA LEU A 159 16.25 -1.69 3.99
C LEU A 159 16.31 -2.48 2.69
N THR A 160 17.49 -2.98 2.35
CA THR A 160 17.70 -3.76 1.12
C THR A 160 18.45 -5.06 1.36
N LEU A 161 18.24 -5.99 0.45
CA LEU A 161 18.91 -7.30 0.39
C LEU A 161 19.23 -7.63 -1.06
N PRO A 162 20.22 -8.48 -1.36
CA PRO A 162 20.36 -9.11 -2.65
C PRO A 162 19.03 -9.74 -3.10
N ARG A 163 18.71 -9.56 -4.37
CA ARG A 163 17.37 -9.87 -4.90
C ARG A 163 16.98 -11.33 -4.74
N ASP A 164 17.91 -12.23 -4.95
CA ASP A 164 17.75 -13.68 -4.81
C ASP A 164 17.43 -14.04 -3.35
N VAL A 165 18.19 -13.50 -2.40
CA VAL A 165 18.00 -13.67 -0.97
C VAL A 165 16.63 -13.14 -0.54
N LEU A 166 16.25 -11.93 -1.01
CA LEU A 166 14.94 -11.37 -0.73
C LEU A 166 13.80 -12.26 -1.23
N TYR A 167 13.93 -12.79 -2.45
CA TYR A 167 12.90 -13.64 -3.04
C TYR A 167 12.77 -14.99 -2.34
N GLU A 168 13.87 -15.57 -1.90
CA GLU A 168 13.87 -16.77 -1.06
C GLU A 168 13.14 -16.57 0.26
N ARG A 169 13.45 -15.46 0.94
CA ARG A 169 12.77 -15.06 2.19
C ARG A 169 11.27 -14.82 2.00
N ILE A 170 10.87 -14.16 0.91
CA ILE A 170 9.47 -13.96 0.56
C ILE A 170 8.77 -15.31 0.37
N ASN A 171 9.36 -16.23 -0.36
CA ASN A 171 8.78 -17.55 -0.58
C ASN A 171 8.63 -18.32 0.73
N LYS A 172 9.71 -18.39 1.53
CA LYS A 172 9.70 -19.07 2.85
C LYS A 172 8.64 -18.45 3.80
N ARG A 173 8.48 -17.13 3.77
CA ARG A 173 7.47 -16.46 4.60
C ARG A 173 6.04 -16.93 4.26
N VAL A 174 5.73 -17.14 2.98
CA VAL A 174 4.43 -17.66 2.57
C VAL A 174 4.22 -19.09 3.07
N ASP A 175 5.27 -19.94 3.03
CA ASP A 175 5.19 -21.30 3.54
C ASP A 175 4.93 -21.29 5.06
N VAL A 176 5.64 -20.45 5.81
CA VAL A 176 5.41 -20.26 7.27
C VAL A 176 4.00 -19.69 7.55
N MET A 177 3.48 -18.78 6.74
CA MET A 177 2.10 -18.30 6.88
C MET A 177 1.09 -19.46 6.77
N MET A 178 1.30 -20.39 5.87
CA MET A 178 0.45 -21.58 5.74
C MET A 178 0.54 -22.50 6.97
N GLU A 179 1.75 -22.74 7.47
CA GLU A 179 1.97 -23.51 8.70
C GLU A 179 1.29 -22.87 9.91
N ASN A 180 1.22 -21.55 9.93
CA ASN A 180 0.58 -20.76 11.01
C ASN A 180 -0.95 -20.61 10.83
N GLY A 181 -1.57 -21.20 9.80
CA GLY A 181 -3.02 -21.21 9.65
C GLY A 181 -3.59 -20.14 8.70
N LEU A 182 -2.84 -19.69 7.68
CA LEU A 182 -3.34 -18.75 6.68
C LEU A 182 -4.62 -19.24 5.99
N LYS A 183 -4.72 -20.56 5.75
CA LYS A 183 -5.89 -21.15 5.13
C LYS A 183 -7.12 -21.00 6.05
N GLU A 184 -6.98 -21.33 7.30
CA GLU A 184 -8.03 -21.24 8.32
C GLU A 184 -8.45 -19.78 8.54
N GLU A 185 -7.50 -18.85 8.52
CA GLU A 185 -7.80 -17.41 8.56
C GLU A 185 -8.67 -17.01 7.37
N MET A 186 -8.30 -17.42 6.16
CA MET A 186 -9.06 -17.09 4.97
C MET A 186 -10.44 -17.77 4.93
N GLU A 187 -10.56 -19.03 5.35
CA GLU A 187 -11.84 -19.76 5.46
C GLU A 187 -12.79 -19.04 6.42
N ARG A 188 -12.28 -18.56 7.55
CA ARG A 188 -13.05 -17.76 8.52
C ARG A 188 -13.57 -16.46 7.90
N LEU A 189 -12.70 -15.70 7.24
CA LEU A 189 -13.08 -14.44 6.58
C LEU A 189 -14.09 -14.67 5.46
N TYR A 190 -13.89 -15.71 4.66
CA TYR A 190 -14.83 -16.09 3.59
C TYR A 190 -16.20 -16.49 4.13
N SER A 191 -16.24 -17.26 5.24
CA SER A 191 -17.50 -17.66 5.89
C SER A 191 -18.29 -16.50 6.49
N GLN A 192 -17.64 -15.38 6.78
CA GLN A 192 -18.26 -14.12 7.21
C GLN A 192 -18.91 -13.33 6.05
N GLY A 193 -18.85 -13.85 4.82
CA GLY A 193 -19.44 -13.21 3.64
C GLY A 193 -18.50 -12.20 2.94
N LEU A 194 -17.22 -12.18 3.28
CA LEU A 194 -16.25 -11.34 2.58
C LEU A 194 -16.00 -11.89 1.18
N THR A 195 -16.01 -10.98 0.20
CA THR A 195 -15.89 -11.31 -1.22
C THR A 195 -14.71 -10.57 -1.86
N ARG A 196 -14.34 -10.96 -3.08
CA ARG A 196 -13.29 -10.27 -3.86
C ARG A 196 -13.53 -8.76 -4.09
N ASN A 197 -14.75 -8.26 -3.82
CA ASN A 197 -15.10 -6.85 -3.97
C ASN A 197 -14.70 -6.01 -2.76
N HIS A 198 -14.61 -6.60 -1.56
CA HIS A 198 -14.17 -5.90 -0.36
C HIS A 198 -12.72 -5.42 -0.49
N GLN A 199 -12.45 -4.22 -0.01
CA GLN A 199 -11.12 -3.61 -0.14
C GLN A 199 -10.03 -4.44 0.55
N SER A 200 -10.30 -4.94 1.74
CA SER A 200 -9.42 -5.81 2.52
C SER A 200 -9.01 -7.07 1.74
N MET A 201 -9.97 -7.67 1.02
CA MET A 201 -9.77 -8.90 0.24
C MET A 201 -9.00 -8.69 -1.07
N LYS A 202 -8.64 -7.45 -1.42
CA LYS A 202 -7.75 -7.15 -2.57
C LYS A 202 -6.26 -7.24 -2.22
N ALA A 203 -5.94 -7.48 -0.95
CA ALA A 203 -4.56 -7.67 -0.49
C ALA A 203 -3.94 -8.95 -1.06
N ILE A 204 -2.61 -8.92 -1.26
CA ILE A 204 -1.83 -10.12 -1.56
C ILE A 204 -1.87 -11.03 -0.33
N GLY A 205 -2.08 -12.32 -0.56
CA GLY A 205 -2.32 -13.28 0.52
C GLY A 205 -3.79 -13.60 0.75
N TYR A 206 -4.72 -12.76 0.22
CA TYR A 206 -6.17 -12.94 0.35
C TYR A 206 -6.89 -13.04 -1.00
N LYS A 207 -6.57 -12.16 -1.94
CA LYS A 207 -7.25 -12.15 -3.25
C LYS A 207 -7.08 -13.43 -4.07
N GLU A 208 -5.97 -14.12 -3.86
CA GLU A 208 -5.61 -15.35 -4.58
C GLU A 208 -6.53 -16.53 -4.21
N TRP A 209 -7.17 -16.50 -3.05
CA TRP A 209 -8.04 -17.57 -2.58
C TRP A 209 -9.38 -17.65 -3.28
N PHE A 210 -9.86 -16.58 -3.89
CA PHE A 210 -11.17 -16.57 -4.53
C PHE A 210 -11.25 -17.50 -5.75
N ASP A 211 -10.16 -17.60 -6.52
CA ASP A 211 -10.11 -18.53 -7.64
C ASP A 211 -10.06 -20.00 -7.18
N TYR A 212 -9.50 -20.26 -5.98
CA TYR A 212 -9.55 -21.56 -5.33
C TYR A 212 -10.99 -21.90 -4.86
N TYR A 213 -11.69 -20.97 -4.22
CA TYR A 213 -13.09 -21.19 -3.82
C TYR A 213 -14.04 -21.33 -5.02
N ASP A 214 -13.73 -20.69 -6.13
CA ASP A 214 -14.44 -20.86 -7.40
C ASP A 214 -14.03 -22.15 -8.16
N HIS A 215 -13.19 -23.00 -7.56
CA HIS A 215 -12.70 -24.26 -8.14
C HIS A 215 -11.95 -24.09 -9.46
N GLN A 216 -11.31 -22.95 -9.69
CA GLN A 216 -10.52 -22.67 -10.91
C GLN A 216 -9.07 -23.09 -10.78
N ILE A 217 -8.53 -23.09 -9.56
CA ILE A 217 -7.15 -23.45 -9.23
C ILE A 217 -7.09 -24.34 -7.99
N ASP A 218 -5.98 -25.03 -7.80
CA ASP A 218 -5.73 -25.81 -6.59
C ASP A 218 -4.98 -24.99 -5.50
N LEU A 219 -4.78 -25.61 -4.32
CA LEU A 219 -4.11 -24.94 -3.20
C LEU A 219 -2.65 -24.61 -3.49
N ASN A 220 -1.95 -25.44 -4.25
CA ASN A 220 -0.55 -25.17 -4.62
C ASN A 220 -0.47 -23.95 -5.54
N ASP A 221 -1.43 -23.81 -6.46
CA ASP A 221 -1.53 -22.62 -7.31
C ASP A 221 -1.72 -21.35 -6.51
N VAL A 222 -2.57 -21.38 -5.46
CA VAL A 222 -2.75 -20.24 -4.55
C VAL A 222 -1.41 -19.81 -3.95
N LEU A 223 -0.66 -20.77 -3.40
CA LEU A 223 0.63 -20.47 -2.77
C LEU A 223 1.63 -19.88 -3.77
N GLU A 224 1.73 -20.47 -4.94
CA GLU A 224 2.63 -19.96 -5.98
C GLU A 224 2.22 -18.56 -6.48
N LEU A 225 0.91 -18.28 -6.55
CA LEU A 225 0.40 -16.95 -6.87
C LEU A 225 0.73 -15.93 -5.77
N ILE A 226 0.56 -16.28 -4.50
CA ILE A 226 0.92 -15.41 -3.37
C ILE A 226 2.42 -15.10 -3.40
N LYS A 227 3.29 -16.11 -3.54
CA LYS A 227 4.74 -15.96 -3.68
C LYS A 227 5.10 -15.04 -4.84
N LYS A 228 4.52 -15.30 -6.02
CA LYS A 228 4.75 -14.51 -7.24
C LYS A 228 4.33 -13.05 -7.05
N HIS A 229 3.12 -12.80 -6.55
CA HIS A 229 2.60 -11.44 -6.36
C HIS A 229 3.39 -10.68 -5.29
N SER A 230 3.83 -11.34 -4.23
CA SER A 230 4.69 -10.75 -3.19
C SER A 230 6.05 -10.33 -3.73
N ARG A 231 6.71 -11.18 -4.54
CA ARG A 231 7.97 -10.82 -5.22
C ARG A 231 7.79 -9.63 -6.18
N GLN A 232 6.69 -9.60 -6.93
CA GLN A 232 6.36 -8.49 -7.82
C GLN A 232 6.09 -7.20 -7.03
N TYR A 233 5.45 -7.32 -5.87
CA TYR A 233 5.18 -6.18 -5.00
C TYR A 233 6.46 -5.61 -4.42
N ALA A 234 7.36 -6.45 -3.91
CA ALA A 234 8.66 -6.01 -3.41
C ALA A 234 9.48 -5.26 -4.50
N LYS A 235 9.48 -5.78 -5.74
CA LYS A 235 10.12 -5.07 -6.87
C LYS A 235 9.49 -3.70 -7.12
N ARG A 236 8.14 -3.60 -7.07
CA ARG A 236 7.44 -2.32 -7.25
C ARG A 236 7.73 -1.34 -6.13
N GLN A 237 7.77 -1.81 -4.87
CA GLN A 237 8.13 -0.98 -3.71
C GLN A 237 9.51 -0.36 -3.91
N TYR A 238 10.53 -1.19 -4.17
CA TYR A 238 11.89 -0.71 -4.38
C TYR A 238 11.98 0.36 -5.47
N THR A 239 11.40 0.08 -6.65
CA THR A 239 11.40 1.03 -7.77
C THR A 239 10.67 2.33 -7.41
N TRP A 240 9.56 2.23 -6.68
CA TRP A 240 8.74 3.38 -6.33
C TRP A 240 9.48 4.29 -5.33
N PHE A 241 10.00 3.74 -4.24
CA PHE A 241 10.72 4.50 -3.23
C PHE A 241 11.99 5.14 -3.79
N LYS A 242 12.75 4.42 -4.60
CA LYS A 242 13.95 4.96 -5.27
C LYS A 242 13.66 6.18 -6.15
N ASN A 243 12.47 6.24 -6.76
CA ASN A 243 12.12 7.30 -7.69
C ASN A 243 11.33 8.46 -7.06
N GLN A 244 10.77 8.27 -5.87
CA GLN A 244 9.86 9.25 -5.27
C GLN A 244 10.39 9.93 -4.02
N PHE A 245 11.42 9.37 -3.38
CA PHE A 245 12.02 9.90 -2.18
C PHE A 245 13.54 9.81 -2.24
N ASP A 246 14.19 10.68 -1.50
CA ASP A 246 15.63 10.58 -1.19
C ASP A 246 15.79 9.59 -0.02
N VAL A 247 15.96 8.31 -0.37
CA VAL A 247 16.01 7.21 0.59
C VAL A 247 17.45 6.83 0.88
N HIS A 248 17.79 6.80 2.16
CA HIS A 248 19.04 6.22 2.64
C HIS A 248 18.91 4.70 2.72
N TRP A 249 19.60 3.99 1.84
CA TRP A 249 19.51 2.53 1.72
C TRP A 249 20.56 1.85 2.57
N TYR A 250 20.12 0.88 3.38
CA TYR A 250 20.97 0.06 4.24
C TYR A 250 20.87 -1.40 3.84
N ASP A 251 22.04 -2.03 3.63
CA ASP A 251 22.11 -3.46 3.40
C ASP A 251 21.88 -4.20 4.71
N VAL A 252 20.87 -5.06 4.74
CA VAL A 252 20.53 -5.82 5.95
C VAL A 252 21.53 -6.92 6.19
N ASN A 253 22.17 -6.91 7.36
CA ASN A 253 22.99 -8.03 7.81
C ASN A 253 22.08 -9.12 8.41
N LEU A 254 21.88 -10.21 7.68
CA LEU A 254 21.00 -11.31 8.12
C LEU A 254 21.62 -12.18 9.22
N GLU A 255 22.95 -12.16 9.38
CA GLU A 255 23.65 -12.90 10.44
C GLU A 255 23.64 -12.12 11.75
N ASN A 256 23.63 -10.80 11.66
CA ASN A 256 23.61 -9.89 12.80
C ASN A 256 22.76 -8.65 12.49
N PHE A 257 21.43 -8.76 12.66
CA PHE A 257 20.51 -7.67 12.36
C PHE A 257 20.69 -6.46 13.28
N GLU A 258 21.19 -6.68 14.51
CA GLU A 258 21.49 -5.61 15.46
C GLU A 258 22.50 -4.61 14.88
N GLN A 259 23.50 -5.08 14.16
CA GLN A 259 24.45 -4.21 13.46
C GLN A 259 23.77 -3.26 12.46
N THR A 260 22.72 -3.74 11.78
CA THR A 260 21.95 -2.87 10.87
C THR A 260 21.15 -1.83 11.64
N ILE A 261 20.59 -2.22 12.80
CA ILE A 261 19.84 -1.31 13.67
C ILE A 261 20.80 -0.22 14.22
N GLU A 262 21.96 -0.61 14.75
CA GLU A 262 22.97 0.33 15.26
C GLU A 262 23.39 1.34 14.17
N GLN A 263 23.69 0.89 12.96
CA GLN A 263 24.05 1.76 11.85
C GLN A 263 22.96 2.79 11.51
N VAL A 264 21.70 2.35 11.44
CA VAL A 264 20.56 3.24 11.18
C VAL A 264 20.39 4.25 12.31
N THR A 265 20.50 3.79 13.55
CA THR A 265 20.34 4.62 14.75
C THR A 265 21.43 5.68 14.84
N ASP A 266 22.69 5.31 14.65
CA ASP A 266 23.83 6.23 14.63
C ASP A 266 23.67 7.34 13.59
N ASP A 267 23.16 7.02 12.41
CA ASP A 267 22.95 8.01 11.35
C ASP A 267 21.79 8.95 11.69
N ILE A 268 20.70 8.43 12.28
CA ILE A 268 19.58 9.26 12.76
C ILE A 268 20.03 10.18 13.90
N GLU A 269 20.80 9.70 14.88
CA GLU A 269 21.29 10.51 15.99
C GLU A 269 22.20 11.67 15.51
N LYS A 270 23.07 11.43 14.52
CA LYS A 270 23.89 12.48 13.89
C LYS A 270 23.05 13.60 13.27
N ILE A 271 21.89 13.25 12.70
CA ILE A 271 20.97 14.22 12.07
C ILE A 271 20.19 14.98 13.13
N LEU A 272 19.66 14.28 14.13
CA LEU A 272 18.91 14.90 15.21
C LEU A 272 19.78 15.77 16.13
N LYS A 273 21.12 15.66 16.03
CA LYS A 273 22.09 16.37 16.90
C LYS A 273 21.79 16.20 18.39
N VAL A 274 21.39 15.00 18.77
CA VAL A 274 21.18 14.60 20.16
C VAL A 274 22.48 14.04 20.73
#